data_fea133324518853ca6db7f0abcefd93b
#
_entry.id   fea133324518853ca6db7f0abcefd93b
#
_cell.length_a   1.000
_cell.length_b   1.000
_cell.length_c   1.000
_cell.angle_alpha   90.00
_cell.angle_beta   90.00
_cell.angle_gamma   90.00
#
_symmetry.space_group_name_H-M   'P 1'
#
loop_
_entity.id
_entity.type
_entity.pdbx_description
1 polymer ?
#
loop_
_entity_poly.entity_id
_entity_poly.type
_entity_poly.pdbx_seq_one_letter_code
_entity_poly.pdbx_strand_id
1 'polypeptide(L)' 'MKPSEIRELTLKEIEERIENEQGHLTQLKLNHAVSPLDNPIKIRETKKNIARLITEHSKRAKQQEESEN' A
#
# COMPACT_ATOMS: atom_id res chain seq x y z
N MET A 1 -3.26 -7.57 -2.70
CA MET A 1 -3.13 -8.14 -1.33
C MET A 1 -4.50 -8.28 -0.71
N LYS A 2 -4.72 -9.37 -0.01
CA LYS A 2 -5.96 -9.58 0.73
C LYS A 2 -5.87 -8.88 2.10
N PRO A 3 -6.98 -8.35 2.63
CA PRO A 3 -6.96 -7.72 3.97
C PRO A 3 -6.41 -8.64 5.07
N SER A 4 -6.67 -9.94 4.98
CA SER A 4 -6.16 -10.91 5.94
C SER A 4 -4.64 -11.00 5.94
N GLU A 5 -4.01 -10.89 4.78
CA GLU A 5 -2.56 -10.91 4.65
C GLU A 5 -1.95 -9.65 5.28
N ILE A 6 -2.59 -8.51 5.08
CA ILE A 6 -2.12 -7.25 5.65
C ILE A 6 -2.19 -7.29 7.18
N ARG A 7 -3.25 -7.87 7.74
CA ARG A 7 -3.41 -7.97 9.20
C ARG A 7 -2.36 -8.84 9.87
N GLU A 8 -1.75 -9.77 9.14
CA GLU A 8 -0.68 -10.62 9.65
C GLU A 8 0.68 -9.93 9.71
N LEU A 9 0.83 -8.81 9.02
CA LEU A 9 2.08 -8.06 8.99
C LEU A 9 2.29 -7.25 10.28
N THR A 10 3.54 -7.09 10.70
CA THR A 10 3.88 -6.16 11.78
C THR A 10 3.76 -4.73 11.28
N LEU A 11 3.69 -3.76 12.21
CA LEU A 11 3.62 -2.35 11.85
C LEU A 11 4.80 -1.93 10.97
N LYS A 12 6.00 -2.37 11.34
CA LYS A 12 7.21 -2.08 10.59
C LYS A 12 7.16 -2.67 9.18
N GLU A 13 6.67 -3.92 9.06
CA GLU A 13 6.51 -4.58 7.77
C GLU A 13 5.50 -3.84 6.88
N ILE A 14 4.43 -3.32 7.47
CA ILE A 14 3.44 -2.52 6.75
C ILE A 14 4.08 -1.24 6.22
N GLU A 15 4.87 -0.54 7.04
CA GLU A 15 5.57 0.67 6.63
C GLU A 15 6.52 0.41 5.46
N GLU A 16 7.30 -0.66 5.55
CA GLU A 16 8.22 -1.06 4.47
C GLU A 16 7.45 -1.42 3.19
N ARG A 17 6.32 -2.09 3.34
CA ARG A 17 5.49 -2.49 2.21
C ARG A 17 4.88 -1.27 1.51
N ILE A 18 4.43 -0.28 2.28
CA ILE A 18 3.90 0.97 1.72
C ILE A 18 4.96 1.65 0.87
N GLU A 19 6.17 1.76 1.40
CA GLU A 19 7.28 2.39 0.70
C GLU A 19 7.61 1.65 -0.60
N ASN A 20 7.69 0.32 -0.54
CA ASN A 20 7.96 -0.52 -1.71
C ASN A 20 6.86 -0.39 -2.77
N GLU A 21 5.59 -0.41 -2.35
CA GLU A 21 4.45 -0.29 -3.27
C GLU A 21 4.37 1.11 -3.89
N GLN A 22 4.73 2.15 -3.15
CA GLN A 22 4.79 3.52 -3.69
C GLN A 22 5.86 3.64 -4.76
N GLY A 23 7.03 3.03 -4.54
CA GLY A 23 8.10 2.98 -5.54
C GLY A 23 7.64 2.22 -6.79
N HIS A 24 6.96 1.09 -6.60
CA HIS A 24 6.41 0.30 -7.69
C HIS A 24 5.37 1.09 -8.49
N LEU A 25 4.50 1.82 -7.80
CA LEU A 25 3.49 2.67 -8.45
C LEU A 25 4.14 3.76 -9.30
N THR A 26 5.19 4.40 -8.79
CA THR A 26 5.94 5.41 -9.53
C THR A 26 6.50 4.82 -10.82
N GLN A 27 7.09 3.63 -10.73
CA GLN A 27 7.65 2.94 -11.90
C GLN A 27 6.56 2.60 -12.93
N LEU A 28 5.41 2.11 -12.46
CA LEU A 28 4.28 1.78 -13.34
C LEU A 28 3.75 3.02 -14.06
N LYS A 29 3.66 4.15 -13.36
CA LYS A 29 3.20 5.42 -13.95
C LYS A 29 4.18 5.91 -15.01
N LEU A 30 5.47 5.81 -14.76
CA LEU A 30 6.49 6.17 -15.74
C LEU A 30 6.40 5.30 -16.99
N ASN A 31 6.28 4.00 -16.80
CA ASN A 31 6.15 3.05 -17.91
C ASN A 31 4.88 3.34 -18.73
N HIS A 32 3.77 3.66 -18.07
CA HIS A 32 2.51 3.99 -18.73
C HIS A 32 2.60 5.29 -19.52
N ALA A 33 3.34 6.28 -19.02
CA ALA A 33 3.56 7.55 -19.71
C ALA A 33 4.36 7.34 -21.01
N VAL A 34 5.31 6.39 -21.01
CA VAL A 34 6.12 6.07 -22.20
C VAL A 34 5.34 5.18 -23.16
N SER A 35 4.54 4.26 -22.66
CA SER A 35 3.75 3.32 -23.44
C SER A 35 2.28 3.37 -23.02
N PRO A 36 1.52 4.40 -23.46
CA PRO A 36 0.12 4.55 -23.00
C PRO A 36 -0.84 3.46 -23.48
N LEU A 37 -0.39 2.58 -24.35
CA LEU A 37 -1.20 1.44 -24.80
C LEU A 37 -1.26 0.30 -23.79
N ASP A 38 -0.41 0.33 -22.75
CA ASP A 38 -0.40 -0.68 -21.72
C ASP A 38 -1.63 -0.53 -20.82
N ASN A 39 -2.11 -1.68 -20.32
CA ASN A 39 -3.30 -1.74 -19.49
C ASN A 39 -3.07 -1.09 -18.13
N PRO A 40 -3.89 -0.12 -17.69
CA PRO A 40 -3.72 0.56 -16.40
C PRO A 40 -4.19 -0.26 -15.18
N ILE A 41 -4.59 -1.51 -15.37
CA ILE A 41 -5.07 -2.36 -14.28
C ILE A 41 -4.04 -2.47 -13.15
N LYS A 42 -2.77 -2.67 -13.49
CA LYS A 42 -1.70 -2.79 -12.49
C LYS A 42 -1.55 -1.53 -11.64
N ILE A 43 -1.72 -0.36 -12.26
CA ILE A 43 -1.69 0.93 -11.56
C ILE A 43 -2.83 1.00 -10.56
N ARG A 44 -4.03 0.62 -10.97
CA ARG A 44 -5.22 0.62 -10.10
C ARG A 44 -5.06 -0.35 -8.94
N GLU A 45 -4.59 -1.56 -9.21
CA GLU A 45 -4.36 -2.59 -8.18
C GLU A 45 -3.33 -2.14 -7.16
N THR A 46 -2.23 -1.54 -7.62
CA THR A 46 -1.18 -1.04 -6.73
C THR A 46 -1.71 0.09 -5.85
N LYS A 47 -2.51 1.01 -6.41
CA LYS A 47 -3.15 2.07 -5.63
C LYS A 47 -4.06 1.50 -4.54
N LYS A 48 -4.84 0.47 -4.86
CA LYS A 48 -5.72 -0.20 -3.89
C LYS A 48 -4.91 -0.86 -2.77
N ASN A 49 -3.79 -1.51 -3.12
CA ASN A 49 -2.92 -2.14 -2.13
C ASN A 49 -2.35 -1.10 -1.17
N ILE A 50 -1.88 0.03 -1.70
CA ILE A 50 -1.36 1.13 -0.89
C ILE A 50 -2.45 1.66 0.05
N ALA A 51 -3.65 1.89 -0.47
CA ALA A 51 -4.78 2.37 0.34
C ALA A 51 -5.12 1.41 1.48
N ARG A 52 -5.14 0.11 1.22
CA ARG A 52 -5.39 -0.92 2.24
C ARG A 52 -4.29 -0.95 3.30
N LEU A 53 -3.04 -0.83 2.89
CA LEU A 53 -1.90 -0.80 3.80
C LEU A 53 -1.94 0.45 4.69
N ILE A 54 -2.23 1.60 4.10
CA ILE A 54 -2.35 2.86 4.85
C ILE A 54 -3.50 2.80 5.85
N THR A 55 -4.63 2.22 5.45
CA THR A 55 -5.80 2.06 6.33
C THR A 55 -5.44 1.21 7.54
N GLU A 56 -4.77 0.08 7.34
CA GLU A 56 -4.37 -0.79 8.45
C GLU A 56 -3.32 -0.11 9.34
N HIS A 57 -2.38 0.61 8.74
CA HIS A 57 -1.37 1.36 9.48
C HIS A 57 -2.03 2.41 10.39
N SER A 58 -2.96 3.18 9.84
CA SER A 58 -3.68 4.20 10.59
C SER A 58 -4.50 3.60 11.72
N LYS A 59 -5.14 2.47 11.45
CA LYS A 59 -5.95 1.75 12.45
C LYS A 59 -5.09 1.28 13.62
N ARG A 60 -3.92 0.73 13.36
CA ARG A 60 -3.00 0.25 14.40
C ARG A 60 -2.40 1.39 15.20
N ALA A 61 -2.02 2.49 14.53
CA ALA A 61 -1.51 3.68 15.21
C ALA A 61 -2.53 4.23 16.19
N LYS A 62 -3.80 4.27 15.78
CA LYS A 62 -4.90 4.72 16.62
C LYS A 62 -5.11 3.78 17.81
N GLN A 63 -5.03 2.48 17.60
CA GLN A 63 -5.15 1.49 18.66
C GLN A 63 -4.03 1.63 19.70
N GLN A 64 -2.81 1.92 19.24
CA GLN A 64 -1.69 2.16 20.15
C GLN A 64 -1.91 3.40 21.01
N GLU A 65 -2.41 4.47 20.43
CA GLU A 65 -2.75 5.69 21.18
C GLU A 65 -3.81 5.42 22.23
N GLU A 66 -4.84 4.66 21.89
CA GLU A 66 -5.90 4.30 22.82
C GLU A 66 -5.41 3.42 23.97
N SER A 67 -4.46 2.52 23.70
CA SER A 67 -3.92 1.62 24.72
C SER A 67 -2.93 2.28 25.65
N GLU A 68 -2.33 3.40 25.25
CA GLU A 68 -1.44 4.19 26.11
C GLU A 68 -2.18 5.07 27.11
N ASN A 69 -3.46 5.27 26.89
CA ASN A 69 -4.33 6.04 27.77
C ASN A 69 -5.07 5.11 28.74
#